data_02f9b64ba946c5fe5102108e55c5aa34
#
_entry.id   02f9b64ba946c5fe5102108e55c5aa34
#
_cell.length_a   1.000
_cell.length_b   1.000
_cell.length_c   1.000
_cell.angle_alpha   90.00
_cell.angle_beta   90.00
_cell.angle_gamma   90.00
#
_symmetry.space_group_name_H-M   'P 1'
#
loop_
_entity.id
_entity.type
_entity.pdbx_description
1 polymer ?
#
loop_
_entity_poly.entity_id
_entity_poly.type
_entity_poly.pdbx_seq_one_letter_code
_entity_poly.pdbx_strand_id
1 'polypeptide(L)'
;FSDTSFRDVIEEKELPKKHASLRKKPKERFQPTMEVDLHINQLIKSSRGMTNHDILTLQLDTAKRQLDFAVKKRIQKIVFIHGVGEGVLKLELEYLFGRYNNVKHYDADYKKYGLGATEVYIYQNVKPNN
;
A
#
# COMPACT_ATOMS: atom_id res chain seq x y z
N PHE A 1 13.76 -32.45 -2.23
CA PHE A 1 13.78 -32.69 -1.99
C PHE A 1 13.81 -32.25 -1.83
N SER A 2 14.02 -32.41 -2.63
CA SER A 2 13.96 -32.49 -2.48
C SER A 2 13.82 -31.80 -2.59
N ASP A 3 13.88 -31.64 -3.09
CA ASP A 3 13.74 -31.37 -3.02
C ASP A 3 13.48 -30.63 -3.21
N THR A 4 13.53 -30.72 -3.87
CA THR A 4 13.17 -30.52 -3.90
C THR A 4 13.02 -29.66 -3.86
N SER A 5 13.04 -29.67 -4.43
CA SER A 5 12.82 -29.53 -4.17
C SER A 5 12.86 -28.53 -4.19
N PHE A 6 12.74 -28.23 -4.55
CA PHE A 6 12.81 -28.02 -4.41
C PHE A 6 12.90 -27.51 -4.67
N ARG A 7 12.86 -27.17 -5.55
CA ARG A 7 12.87 -27.43 -5.61
C ARG A 7 12.28 -27.38 -5.56
N ASP A 8 12.14 -27.43 -6.42
CA ASP A 8 11.61 -28.12 -6.24
C ASP A 8 11.17 -27.69 -6.01
N VAL A 9 11.12 -27.80 -6.48
CA VAL A 9 10.73 -28.16 -5.95
C VAL A 9 10.59 -27.32 -6.01
N ILE A 10 10.47 -27.10 -6.73
CA ILE A 10 10.38 -27.19 -6.40
C ILE A 10 10.24 -26.86 -6.64
N GLU A 11 10.10 -26.91 -7.26
CA GLU A 11 9.99 -27.46 -7.04
C GLU A 11 9.58 -27.39 -6.90
N GLU A 12 9.39 -27.70 -7.41
CA GLU A 12 9.04 -28.31 -6.96
C GLU A 12 8.77 -27.83 -6.85
N LYS A 13 8.50 -27.79 -7.56
CA LYS A 13 8.25 -27.93 -7.08
C LYS A 13 8.08 -27.54 -7.18
N GLU A 14 7.99 -27.72 -7.84
CA GLU A 14 7.88 -28.03 -7.56
C GLU A 14 7.46 -27.83 -7.60
N LEU A 15 7.11 -28.06 -8.35
CA LEU A 15 6.59 -28.50 -8.12
C LEU A 15 6.13 -28.30 -8.25
N PRO A 16 5.75 -28.57 -8.71
CA PRO A 16 5.22 -28.83 -8.63
C PRO A 16 4.75 -28.44 -8.72
N LYS A 17 4.46 -28.58 -9.02
CA LYS A 17 4.00 -28.67 -8.69
C LYS A 17 3.38 -28.43 -8.70
N LYS A 18 2.99 -28.49 -9.10
CA LYS A 18 2.42 -28.56 -8.76
C LYS A 18 1.81 -28.31 -8.49
N HIS A 19 1.40 -28.23 -8.62
CA HIS A 19 0.79 -28.19 -7.95
C HIS A 19 0.39 -27.52 -7.63
N ALA A 20 0.26 -27.58 -7.74
CA ALA A 20 -0.15 -27.27 -7.18
C ALA A 20 -0.36 -26.34 -7.01
N SER A 21 -0.14 -26.05 -6.71
CA SER A 21 -0.32 -25.18 -6.36
C SER A 21 -0.89 -24.16 -7.00
N LEU A 22 -1.13 -23.73 -7.14
CA LEU A 22 -1.82 -22.94 -7.74
C LEU A 22 -3.02 -22.49 -7.14
N ARG A 23 -3.55 -22.98 -6.35
CA ARG A 23 -4.78 -22.68 -5.81
C ARG A 23 -4.85 -21.54 -4.89
N LYS A 24 -3.81 -21.05 -4.36
CA LYS A 24 -3.85 -19.93 -3.51
C LYS A 24 -4.07 -18.65 -4.20
N LYS A 25 -3.77 -18.57 -5.43
CA LYS A 25 -3.90 -17.35 -6.18
C LYS A 25 -5.31 -16.80 -6.27
N PRO A 26 -6.34 -17.61 -6.39
CA PRO A 26 -7.68 -17.05 -6.46
C PRO A 26 -8.03 -16.20 -5.27
N LYS A 27 -7.55 -16.58 -4.09
CA LYS A 27 -7.82 -15.82 -2.94
C LYS A 27 -7.23 -14.44 -2.98
N GLU A 28 -6.02 -14.33 -3.49
CA GLU A 28 -5.36 -13.04 -3.57
C GLU A 28 -6.02 -12.10 -4.53
N ARG A 29 -6.64 -12.64 -5.57
CA ARG A 29 -7.26 -11.80 -6.57
C ARG A 29 -8.45 -11.03 -6.02
N PHE A 30 -9.04 -11.50 -4.94
CA PHE A 30 -10.23 -10.87 -4.40
C PHE A 30 -9.97 -9.98 -3.21
N GLN A 31 -8.69 -9.72 -2.89
CA GLN A 31 -8.38 -8.82 -1.81
C GLN A 31 -8.66 -7.38 -2.25
N PRO A 32 -9.44 -6.65 -1.47
CA PRO A 32 -9.74 -5.27 -1.84
C PRO A 32 -8.49 -4.41 -1.81
N THR A 33 -8.34 -3.57 -2.83
CA THR A 33 -7.21 -2.66 -2.94
C THR A 33 -7.73 -1.30 -3.35
N MET A 34 -7.32 -0.26 -2.66
CA MET A 34 -7.62 1.11 -3.00
C MET A 34 -6.37 1.79 -3.55
N GLU A 35 -6.60 2.81 -4.34
CA GLU A 35 -5.51 3.62 -4.86
C GLU A 35 -5.87 5.07 -4.66
N VAL A 36 -4.99 5.83 -4.05
CA VAL A 36 -5.22 7.24 -3.76
C VAL A 36 -4.08 8.05 -4.34
N ASP A 37 -4.40 8.91 -5.28
CA ASP A 37 -3.41 9.79 -5.89
C ASP A 37 -3.39 11.09 -5.10
N LEU A 38 -2.25 11.37 -4.48
CA LEU A 38 -2.09 12.54 -3.62
C LEU A 38 -1.47 13.74 -4.33
N HIS A 39 -1.25 13.65 -5.64
CA HIS A 39 -0.78 14.82 -6.37
C HIS A 39 -1.79 15.94 -6.19
N ILE A 40 -1.29 17.14 -5.93
CA ILE A 40 -2.17 18.24 -5.56
C ILE A 40 -3.23 18.54 -6.63
N ASN A 41 -2.88 18.38 -7.89
CA ASN A 41 -3.84 18.65 -8.96
C ASN A 41 -4.93 17.59 -9.05
N GLN A 42 -4.80 16.48 -8.35
CA GLN A 42 -5.86 15.48 -8.25
C GLN A 42 -6.78 15.76 -7.07
N LEU A 43 -6.36 16.63 -6.16
CA LEU A 43 -7.13 16.91 -4.94
C LEU A 43 -7.94 18.19 -5.05
N ILE A 44 -7.43 19.17 -5.78
CA ILE A 44 -8.11 20.46 -5.93
C ILE A 44 -7.89 20.95 -7.35
N LYS A 45 -8.75 21.88 -7.75
CA LYS A 45 -8.69 22.44 -9.09
C LYS A 45 -7.52 23.39 -9.27
N SER A 46 -7.20 24.15 -8.25
CA SER A 46 -6.12 25.13 -8.34
C SER A 46 -5.44 25.27 -6.98
N SER A 47 -4.12 25.25 -7.02
CA SER A 47 -3.34 25.48 -5.82
C SER A 47 -2.85 26.93 -5.72
N ARG A 48 -3.39 27.80 -6.56
CA ARG A 48 -2.97 29.19 -6.55
C ARG A 48 -3.17 29.80 -5.17
N GLY A 49 -2.16 30.48 -4.68
CA GLY A 49 -2.22 31.11 -3.36
C GLY A 49 -1.88 30.19 -2.21
N MET A 50 -1.66 28.91 -2.47
CA MET A 50 -1.30 27.97 -1.41
C MET A 50 0.20 27.91 -1.22
N THR A 51 0.63 27.88 0.04
CA THR A 51 2.04 27.67 0.33
C THR A 51 2.36 26.19 0.21
N ASN A 52 3.65 25.86 0.21
CA ASN A 52 4.05 24.47 0.22
C ASN A 52 3.52 23.74 1.45
N HIS A 53 3.46 24.44 2.57
CA HIS A 53 2.90 23.88 3.79
C HIS A 53 1.40 23.58 3.64
N ASP A 54 0.68 24.49 3.00
CA ASP A 54 -0.75 24.28 2.77
C ASP A 54 -0.99 23.06 1.90
N ILE A 55 -0.18 22.92 0.86
CA ILE A 55 -0.29 21.78 -0.06
C ILE A 55 -0.01 20.49 0.68
N LEU A 56 1.09 20.46 1.43
CA LEU A 56 1.47 19.26 2.18
C LEU A 56 0.39 18.88 3.19
N THR A 57 -0.14 19.86 3.90
CA THR A 57 -1.18 19.63 4.88
C THR A 57 -2.41 19.00 4.23
N LEU A 58 -2.82 19.51 3.08
CA LEU A 58 -3.97 18.96 2.37
C LEU A 58 -3.71 17.54 1.94
N GLN A 59 -2.51 17.26 1.42
CA GLN A 59 -2.16 15.92 1.00
C GLN A 59 -2.18 14.93 2.17
N LEU A 60 -1.64 15.35 3.31
CA LEU A 60 -1.61 14.49 4.50
C LEU A 60 -3.01 14.29 5.09
N ASP A 61 -3.82 15.33 5.11
CA ASP A 61 -5.20 15.21 5.60
C ASP A 61 -5.98 14.24 4.72
N THR A 62 -5.78 14.33 3.41
CA THR A 62 -6.45 13.43 2.48
C THR A 62 -6.01 12.00 2.73
N ALA A 63 -4.71 11.78 2.89
CA ALA A 63 -4.19 10.44 3.15
C ALA A 63 -4.77 9.85 4.43
N LYS A 64 -4.83 10.66 5.49
CA LYS A 64 -5.37 10.20 6.75
C LYS A 64 -6.85 9.82 6.62
N ARG A 65 -7.63 10.67 5.98
CA ARG A 65 -9.05 10.37 5.79
C ARG A 65 -9.26 9.09 4.98
N GLN A 66 -8.47 8.92 3.94
CA GLN A 66 -8.60 7.74 3.09
C GLN A 66 -8.12 6.48 3.81
N LEU A 67 -7.08 6.59 4.61
CA LEU A 67 -6.61 5.44 5.38
C LEU A 67 -7.65 5.06 6.43
N ASP A 68 -8.20 6.02 7.13
CA ASP A 68 -9.24 5.75 8.13
C ASP A 68 -10.46 5.11 7.48
N PHE A 69 -10.84 5.58 6.30
CA PHE A 69 -11.92 5.00 5.53
C PHE A 69 -11.61 3.54 5.18
N ALA A 70 -10.39 3.28 4.71
CA ALA A 70 -10.00 1.94 4.31
C ALA A 70 -10.03 0.98 5.50
N VAL A 71 -9.55 1.44 6.65
CA VAL A 71 -9.60 0.63 7.87
C VAL A 71 -11.04 0.30 8.23
N LYS A 72 -11.91 1.30 8.18
CA LYS A 72 -13.31 1.12 8.54
C LYS A 72 -14.01 0.18 7.57
N LYS A 73 -13.70 0.25 6.31
CA LYS A 73 -14.32 -0.58 5.28
C LYS A 73 -13.65 -1.93 5.11
N ARG A 74 -12.65 -2.24 5.92
CA ARG A 74 -11.93 -3.50 5.89
C ARG A 74 -11.25 -3.75 4.55
N ILE A 75 -10.74 -2.70 3.97
CA ILE A 75 -9.94 -2.80 2.76
C ILE A 75 -8.56 -3.28 3.18
N GLN A 76 -8.00 -4.25 2.46
CA GLN A 76 -6.77 -4.86 2.89
C GLN A 76 -5.53 -4.09 2.50
N LYS A 77 -5.55 -3.46 1.33
CA LYS A 77 -4.39 -2.72 0.83
C LYS A 77 -4.83 -1.39 0.28
N ILE A 78 -3.98 -0.38 0.48
CA ILE A 78 -4.21 0.92 -0.10
C ILE A 78 -2.86 1.45 -0.58
N VAL A 79 -2.83 1.96 -1.80
CA VAL A 79 -1.63 2.51 -2.40
C VAL A 79 -1.77 4.02 -2.46
N PHE A 80 -0.81 4.72 -1.87
CA PHE A 80 -0.76 6.18 -1.92
C PHE A 80 0.27 6.61 -2.94
N ILE A 81 -0.16 7.33 -3.95
CA ILE A 81 0.72 7.83 -4.99
C ILE A 81 1.11 9.24 -4.61
N HIS A 82 2.37 9.39 -4.18
CA HIS A 82 2.86 10.67 -3.67
C HIS A 82 3.85 11.34 -4.61
N GLY A 83 4.30 10.63 -5.62
CA GLY A 83 5.31 11.15 -6.52
C GLY A 83 6.70 11.02 -5.92
N VAL A 84 7.70 11.30 -6.76
CA VAL A 84 9.09 11.20 -6.30
C VAL A 84 9.60 12.49 -5.68
N GLY A 85 9.37 13.62 -6.33
CA GLY A 85 9.73 14.92 -5.78
C GLY A 85 10.96 14.94 -4.89
N GLU A 86 10.91 15.74 -3.84
CA GLU A 86 12.02 15.84 -2.88
C GLU A 86 11.87 14.86 -1.72
N GLY A 87 10.81 14.07 -1.72
CA GLY A 87 10.64 13.06 -0.70
C GLY A 87 9.95 13.54 0.57
N VAL A 88 9.56 14.80 0.63
CA VAL A 88 8.94 15.34 1.84
C VAL A 88 7.61 14.67 2.13
N LEU A 89 6.76 14.57 1.11
CA LEU A 89 5.45 13.95 1.32
C LEU A 89 5.60 12.48 1.71
N LYS A 90 6.49 11.77 1.05
CA LYS A 90 6.72 10.36 1.38
C LYS A 90 7.13 10.22 2.85
N LEU A 91 8.06 11.05 3.29
CA LEU A 91 8.54 10.98 4.67
C LEU A 91 7.43 11.27 5.66
N GLU A 92 6.63 12.29 5.40
CA GLU A 92 5.54 12.64 6.28
C GLU A 92 4.47 11.54 6.31
N LEU A 93 4.24 10.90 5.19
CA LEU A 93 3.30 9.77 5.15
C LEU A 93 3.81 8.61 6.00
N GLU A 94 5.12 8.36 5.97
CA GLU A 94 5.68 7.29 6.78
C GLU A 94 5.49 7.57 8.27
N TYR A 95 5.62 8.82 8.69
CA TYR A 95 5.30 9.20 10.05
C TYR A 95 3.83 8.97 10.37
N LEU A 96 2.96 9.32 9.44
CA LEU A 96 1.53 9.12 9.63
C LEU A 96 1.22 7.64 9.80
N PHE A 97 1.74 6.81 8.93
CA PHE A 97 1.48 5.37 9.01
C PHE A 97 2.02 4.75 10.28
N GLY A 98 3.12 5.29 10.78
CA GLY A 98 3.71 4.80 12.02
C GLY A 98 2.83 5.00 13.26
N ARG A 99 1.81 5.85 13.16
CA ARG A 99 0.88 6.04 14.28
C ARG A 99 -0.20 4.98 14.35
N TYR A 100 -0.32 4.16 13.32
CA TYR A 100 -1.33 3.11 13.28
C TYR A 100 -0.69 1.81 13.74
N ASN A 101 -1.37 1.08 14.61
CA ASN A 101 -0.84 -0.18 15.10
C ASN A 101 -1.30 -1.37 14.27
N ASN A 102 -2.16 -1.13 13.30
CA ASN A 102 -2.74 -2.21 12.50
C ASN A 102 -2.38 -2.12 11.02
N VAL A 103 -1.31 -1.40 10.69
CA VAL A 103 -0.87 -1.30 9.31
C VAL A 103 0.64 -1.50 9.24
N LYS A 104 1.11 -1.87 8.05
CA LYS A 104 2.52 -1.76 7.72
C LYS A 104 2.62 -1.16 6.33
N HIS A 105 3.74 -0.52 6.05
CA HIS A 105 3.91 0.15 4.78
C HIS A 105 5.24 -0.24 4.15
N TYR A 106 5.30 -0.15 2.85
CA TYR A 106 6.48 -0.47 2.07
C TYR A 106 6.30 0.13 0.67
N ASP A 107 7.36 0.12 -0.10
CA ASP A 107 7.27 0.66 -1.46
C ASP A 107 6.27 -0.16 -2.26
N ALA A 108 5.45 0.53 -3.04
CA ALA A 108 4.50 -0.14 -3.91
C ALA A 108 5.24 -0.76 -5.10
N ASP A 109 4.51 -1.56 -5.88
CA ASP A 109 5.09 -2.26 -7.02
C ASP A 109 5.81 -1.29 -7.95
N TYR A 110 7.11 -1.47 -8.06
CA TYR A 110 7.95 -0.57 -8.86
C TYR A 110 7.53 -0.57 -10.33
N LYS A 111 7.18 -1.73 -10.85
CA LYS A 111 6.81 -1.82 -12.26
C LYS A 111 5.56 -1.02 -12.57
N LYS A 112 4.67 -0.92 -11.62
CA LYS A 112 3.43 -0.21 -11.83
C LYS A 112 3.52 1.26 -11.47
N TYR A 113 4.25 1.59 -10.41
CA TYR A 113 4.24 2.94 -9.85
C TYR A 113 5.60 3.61 -9.84
N GLY A 114 6.67 2.90 -10.15
CA GLY A 114 8.00 3.45 -9.98
C GLY A 114 8.30 3.66 -8.51
N LEU A 115 9.01 4.73 -8.21
CA LEU A 115 9.38 5.06 -6.83
C LEU A 115 8.40 6.02 -6.17
N GLY A 116 7.33 6.36 -6.87
CA GLY A 116 6.43 7.42 -6.41
C GLY A 116 5.20 6.95 -5.66
N ALA A 117 5.21 5.75 -5.10
CA ALA A 117 4.04 5.26 -4.38
C ALA A 117 4.43 4.34 -3.23
N THR A 118 3.61 4.37 -2.19
CA THR A 118 3.78 3.52 -1.00
C THR A 118 2.51 2.72 -0.79
N GLU A 119 2.66 1.44 -0.58
CA GLU A 119 1.53 0.57 -0.31
C GLU A 119 1.40 0.35 1.20
N VAL A 120 0.18 0.40 1.68
CA VAL A 120 -0.13 0.17 3.09
C VAL A 120 -0.99 -1.08 3.19
N TYR A 121 -0.53 -2.04 3.96
CA TYR A 121 -1.27 -3.26 4.23
C TYR A 121 -1.96 -3.11 5.57
N ILE A 122 -3.25 -3.36 5.62
CA ILE A 122 -4.06 -3.18 6.81
C ILE A 122 -4.40 -4.55 7.39
N TYR A 123 -3.95 -4.77 8.63
CA TYR A 123 -4.24 -6.03 9.31
C TYR A 123 -5.67 -6.01 9.84
N GLN A 124 -6.45 -7.01 9.47
CA GLN A 124 -7.86 -7.02 9.78
C GLN A 124 -8.18 -7.60 11.16
N ASN A 125 -7.27 -8.40 11.69
CA ASN A 125 -7.53 -9.11 12.93
C ASN A 125 -6.83 -8.54 14.14
N VAL A 126 -6.28 -7.34 14.01
CA VAL A 126 -5.60 -6.70 15.12
C VAL A 126 -6.63 -6.05 16.01
N LYS A 127 -6.55 -6.34 17.30
CA LYS A 127 -7.48 -5.74 18.23
C LYS A 127 -7.15 -4.27 18.41
N PRO A 128 -8.19 -3.44 18.59
CA PRO A 128 -7.92 -2.02 18.82
C PRO A 128 -7.10 -1.83 20.08
N ASN A 129 -6.31 -0.79 20.06
CA ASN A 129 -5.59 -0.40 21.24
C ASN A 129 -6.53 0.24 22.21
N ASN A 130 -6.63 -0.29 23.38
CA ASN A 130 -7.51 0.29 24.37
C ASN A 130 -6.75 0.91 25.48
#